data_962f58ef17f329cf4035b3b799d454fb
#
_entry.id   962f58ef17f329cf4035b3b799d454fb
#
_cell.length_a   1.000
_cell.length_b   1.000
_cell.length_c   1.000
_cell.angle_alpha   90.00
_cell.angle_beta   90.00
_cell.angle_gamma   90.00
#
_symmetry.space_group_name_H-M   'P 1'
#
loop_
_entity.id
_entity.type
_entity.pdbx_description
1 polymer ?
#
loop_
_entity_poly.entity_id
_entity_poly.type
_entity_poly.pdbx_seq_one_letter_code
_entity_poly.pdbx_strand_id
1 'polypeptide(L)'
;VKVYESKDIRNVGVVGHGDSGKTTLTAGLLFTAGASNRLLRVDEGNTITDFDEEEIQRKITISTAIAVAEWKKIKINILDTPGYNIFINDTRAALVAADAALVVVDGVAGVEVQTEKVWAFMEEFKLPRAIVINKLDRERAEFARTLANVQEVFGRNALPIHIPIGVEREFKGIVD
;
A
#
# COMPACT_ATOMS: atom_id res chain seq x y z
N VAL A 1 -8.80 -19.50 19.91
CA VAL A 1 -7.77 -18.96 18.99
C VAL A 1 -7.83 -19.77 17.72
N LYS A 2 -8.00 -19.11 16.57
CA LYS A 2 -8.02 -19.77 15.27
C LYS A 2 -6.59 -20.14 14.88
N VAL A 3 -6.38 -21.40 14.51
CA VAL A 3 -5.06 -21.90 14.11
C VAL A 3 -5.02 -21.93 12.57
N TYR A 4 -3.94 -21.43 11.99
CA TYR A 4 -3.68 -21.43 10.55
C TYR A 4 -2.50 -22.31 10.22
N GLU A 5 -2.57 -23.02 9.11
CA GLU A 5 -1.40 -23.70 8.55
C GLU A 5 -0.55 -22.70 7.76
N SER A 6 0.75 -22.96 7.60
CA SER A 6 1.68 -22.07 6.88
C SER A 6 1.20 -21.74 5.46
N LYS A 7 0.57 -22.70 4.77
CA LYS A 7 0.02 -22.50 3.42
C LYS A 7 -1.13 -21.47 3.37
N ASP A 8 -1.78 -21.22 4.51
CA ASP A 8 -2.93 -20.31 4.63
C ASP A 8 -2.54 -18.95 5.22
N ILE A 9 -1.24 -18.66 5.34
CA ILE A 9 -0.70 -17.40 5.83
C ILE A 9 0.03 -16.69 4.69
N ARG A 10 -0.17 -15.37 4.57
CA ARG A 10 0.56 -14.51 3.63
C ARG A 10 0.98 -13.22 4.32
N ASN A 11 2.24 -12.86 4.17
CA ASN A 11 2.80 -11.59 4.60
C ASN A 11 2.86 -10.64 3.40
N VAL A 12 2.16 -9.53 3.46
CA VAL A 12 2.09 -8.56 2.36
C VAL A 12 2.64 -7.23 2.83
N GLY A 13 3.77 -6.80 2.25
CA GLY A 13 4.33 -5.48 2.51
C GLY A 13 3.61 -4.41 1.72
N VAL A 14 3.11 -3.36 2.40
CA VAL A 14 2.52 -2.18 1.75
C VAL A 14 3.59 -1.10 1.70
N VAL A 15 4.09 -0.80 0.51
CA VAL A 15 5.26 0.06 0.28
C VAL A 15 4.97 1.18 -0.71
N GLY A 16 5.82 2.19 -0.76
CA GLY A 16 5.70 3.34 -1.67
C GLY A 16 6.19 4.63 -1.01
N HIS A 17 6.12 5.73 -1.73
CA HIS A 17 6.54 7.05 -1.26
C HIS A 17 5.73 7.53 -0.05
N GLY A 18 6.26 8.52 0.69
CA GLY A 18 5.50 9.25 1.73
C GLY A 18 4.20 9.81 1.15
N ASP A 19 3.16 9.85 1.95
CA ASP A 19 1.85 10.38 1.56
C ASP A 19 1.14 9.70 0.38
N SER A 20 1.66 8.60 -0.19
CA SER A 20 0.97 7.88 -1.26
C SER A 20 -0.34 7.21 -0.81
N GLY A 21 -0.60 7.13 0.50
CA GLY A 21 -1.82 6.58 1.10
C GLY A 21 -1.74 5.12 1.52
N LYS A 22 -0.55 4.61 1.84
CA LYS A 22 -0.31 3.24 2.32
C LYS A 22 -1.16 2.88 3.53
N THR A 23 -1.05 3.64 4.60
CA THR A 23 -1.81 3.45 5.86
C THR A 23 -3.32 3.59 5.65
N THR A 24 -3.76 4.52 4.79
CA THR A 24 -5.18 4.66 4.43
C THR A 24 -5.69 3.43 3.66
N LEU A 25 -4.88 2.91 2.73
CA LEU A 25 -5.21 1.68 2.01
C LEU A 25 -5.25 0.48 2.95
N THR A 26 -4.28 0.36 3.86
CA THR A 26 -4.24 -0.67 4.90
C THR A 26 -5.50 -0.62 5.76
N ALA A 27 -5.92 0.57 6.22
CA ALA A 27 -7.17 0.74 6.97
C ALA A 27 -8.41 0.30 6.15
N GLY A 28 -8.45 0.61 4.86
CA GLY A 28 -9.50 0.16 3.94
C GLY A 28 -9.56 -1.35 3.77
N LEU A 29 -8.42 -2.00 3.63
CA LEU A 29 -8.31 -3.47 3.54
C LEU A 29 -8.78 -4.15 4.83
N LEU A 30 -8.38 -3.63 6.00
CA LEU A 30 -8.81 -4.14 7.31
C LEU A 30 -10.31 -3.99 7.52
N PHE A 31 -10.89 -2.84 7.12
CA PHE A 31 -12.33 -2.61 7.18
C PHE A 31 -13.09 -3.57 6.27
N THR A 32 -12.66 -3.72 5.02
CA THR A 32 -13.28 -4.62 4.05
C THR A 32 -13.21 -6.09 4.47
N ALA A 33 -12.12 -6.49 5.11
CA ALA A 33 -11.94 -7.83 5.66
C ALA A 33 -12.70 -8.07 6.98
N GLY A 34 -13.38 -7.04 7.53
CA GLY A 34 -14.10 -7.13 8.81
C GLY A 34 -13.19 -7.16 10.05
N ALA A 35 -11.91 -6.84 9.88
CA ALA A 35 -10.97 -6.72 11.00
C ALA A 35 -11.14 -5.42 11.80
N SER A 36 -11.83 -4.44 11.22
CA SER A 36 -12.25 -3.21 11.88
C SER A 36 -13.75 -2.97 11.68
N ASN A 37 -14.44 -2.47 12.70
CA ASN A 37 -15.88 -2.17 12.65
C ASN A 37 -16.20 -0.85 11.94
N ARG A 38 -15.19 -0.03 11.67
CA ARG A 38 -15.32 1.26 10.97
C ARG A 38 -14.10 1.52 10.12
N LEU A 39 -14.26 2.33 9.07
CA LEU A 39 -13.14 2.81 8.28
C LEU A 39 -12.36 3.85 9.10
N LEU A 40 -11.14 3.50 9.47
CA LEU A 40 -10.24 4.33 10.25
C LEU A 40 -9.48 5.30 9.33
N ARG A 41 -9.09 6.47 9.85
CA ARG A 41 -8.46 7.55 9.08
C ARG A 41 -7.20 8.05 9.74
N VAL A 42 -6.15 8.26 8.96
CA VAL A 42 -4.89 8.85 9.43
C VAL A 42 -5.12 10.25 10.00
N ASP A 43 -5.96 11.06 9.35
CA ASP A 43 -6.26 12.43 9.79
C ASP A 43 -6.93 12.50 11.17
N GLU A 44 -7.62 11.45 11.57
CA GLU A 44 -8.27 11.32 12.87
C GLU A 44 -7.36 10.68 13.93
N GLY A 45 -6.15 10.22 13.53
CA GLY A 45 -5.19 9.58 14.44
C GLY A 45 -5.71 8.28 15.05
N ASN A 46 -6.56 7.53 14.34
CA ASN A 46 -7.24 6.36 14.88
C ASN A 46 -6.96 5.08 14.07
N THR A 47 -5.97 5.09 13.18
CA THR A 47 -5.57 3.92 12.41
C THR A 47 -4.93 2.84 13.31
N ILE A 48 -5.06 1.58 12.90
CA ILE A 48 -4.52 0.45 13.68
C ILE A 48 -2.98 0.41 13.60
N THR A 49 -2.42 0.89 12.49
CA THR A 49 -1.00 0.77 12.19
C THR A 49 -0.16 1.97 12.65
N ASP A 50 -0.74 3.16 12.73
CA ASP A 50 -0.09 4.34 13.34
C ASP A 50 -0.59 4.48 14.79
N PHE A 51 0.11 3.89 15.73
CA PHE A 51 -0.29 3.84 17.15
C PHE A 51 0.68 4.60 18.07
N ASP A 52 1.85 4.97 17.60
CA ASP A 52 2.79 5.81 18.34
C ASP A 52 2.30 7.26 18.36
N GLU A 53 2.47 7.94 19.51
CA GLU A 53 2.04 9.34 19.66
C GLU A 53 2.69 10.27 18.64
N GLU A 54 3.94 10.00 18.27
CA GLU A 54 4.67 10.81 17.30
C GLU A 54 4.16 10.56 15.86
N GLU A 55 3.80 9.32 15.49
CA GLU A 55 3.16 8.98 14.23
C GLU A 55 1.81 9.70 14.09
N ILE A 56 0.99 9.63 15.14
CA ILE A 56 -0.33 10.29 15.20
C ILE A 56 -0.19 11.81 15.07
N GLN A 57 0.74 12.41 15.82
CA GLN A 57 0.95 13.86 15.85
C GLN A 57 1.46 14.39 14.51
N ARG A 58 2.41 13.67 13.89
CA ARG A 58 3.00 14.03 12.60
C ARG A 58 2.21 13.55 11.40
N LYS A 59 1.25 12.64 11.61
CA LYS A 59 0.47 11.96 10.56
C LYS A 59 1.35 11.23 9.55
N ILE A 60 2.42 10.61 10.04
CA ILE A 60 3.37 9.82 9.25
C ILE A 60 3.68 8.52 9.96
N THR A 61 3.83 7.45 9.21
CA THR A 61 4.33 6.17 9.71
C THR A 61 5.85 6.25 9.89
N ILE A 62 6.33 5.92 11.08
CA ILE A 62 7.76 5.93 11.45
C ILE A 62 8.33 4.52 11.45
N SER A 63 7.58 3.56 12.01
CA SER A 63 7.96 2.16 12.14
C SER A 63 7.00 1.25 11.37
N THR A 64 7.49 0.09 10.94
CA THR A 64 6.62 -0.92 10.33
C THR A 64 5.66 -1.49 11.35
N ALA A 65 4.38 -1.40 11.07
CA ALA A 65 3.31 -2.00 11.87
C ALA A 65 2.72 -3.23 11.18
N ILE A 66 2.29 -4.20 11.99
CA ILE A 66 1.67 -5.44 11.49
C ILE A 66 0.18 -5.42 11.87
N ALA A 67 -0.66 -5.49 10.85
CA ALA A 67 -2.09 -5.70 11.04
C ALA A 67 -2.53 -7.04 10.41
N VAL A 68 -3.57 -7.64 10.95
CA VAL A 68 -4.05 -8.96 10.51
C VAL A 68 -5.43 -8.83 9.89
N ALA A 69 -5.57 -9.32 8.68
CA ALA A 69 -6.85 -9.51 8.00
C ALA A 69 -7.09 -10.98 7.71
N GLU A 70 -8.34 -11.40 7.76
CA GLU A 70 -8.77 -12.71 7.27
C GLU A 70 -9.61 -12.52 6.01
N TRP A 71 -9.21 -13.15 4.93
CA TRP A 71 -9.96 -13.11 3.67
C TRP A 71 -10.01 -14.49 3.01
N LYS A 72 -11.21 -14.98 2.72
CA LYS A 72 -11.43 -16.30 2.07
C LYS A 72 -10.63 -17.45 2.71
N LYS A 73 -10.58 -17.49 4.05
CA LYS A 73 -9.84 -18.46 4.88
C LYS A 73 -8.31 -18.30 4.88
N ILE A 74 -7.78 -17.28 4.23
CA ILE A 74 -6.36 -16.94 4.28
C ILE A 74 -6.17 -15.88 5.38
N LYS A 75 -5.14 -16.07 6.20
CA LYS A 75 -4.64 -15.05 7.12
C LYS A 75 -3.64 -14.18 6.38
N ILE A 76 -3.92 -12.89 6.26
CA ILE A 76 -3.05 -11.90 5.64
C ILE A 76 -2.45 -11.04 6.74
N ASN A 77 -1.14 -11.13 6.94
CA ASN A 77 -0.40 -10.18 7.76
C ASN A 77 -0.02 -9.00 6.84
N ILE A 78 -0.58 -7.84 7.08
CA ILE A 78 -0.29 -6.61 6.35
C ILE A 78 0.83 -5.89 7.09
N LEU A 79 1.96 -5.71 6.42
CA LEU A 79 3.12 -4.97 6.92
C LEU A 79 3.02 -3.54 6.37
N ASP A 80 2.45 -2.63 7.13
CA ASP A 80 2.35 -1.21 6.77
C ASP A 80 3.69 -0.54 7.05
N THR A 81 4.35 -0.01 6.01
CA THR A 81 5.72 0.45 6.10
C THR A 81 5.85 1.97 5.99
N PRO A 82 6.90 2.55 6.60
CA PRO A 82 7.22 3.97 6.41
C PRO A 82 7.49 4.31 4.93
N GLY A 83 7.10 5.53 4.53
CA GLY A 83 7.32 6.02 3.16
C GLY A 83 8.44 7.05 3.01
N TYR A 84 9.04 7.49 4.11
CA TYR A 84 10.08 8.51 4.11
C TYR A 84 11.48 7.91 4.12
N ASN A 85 12.42 8.56 3.43
CA ASN A 85 13.80 8.06 3.24
C ASN A 85 14.54 7.76 4.55
N ILE A 86 14.30 8.54 5.57
CA ILE A 86 14.97 8.37 6.88
C ILE A 86 14.64 7.05 7.56
N PHE A 87 13.50 6.45 7.20
CA PHE A 87 13.02 5.17 7.74
C PHE A 87 13.11 4.01 6.73
N ILE A 88 13.83 4.19 5.63
CA ILE A 88 13.87 3.22 4.51
C ILE A 88 14.40 1.83 4.93
N ASN A 89 15.29 1.77 5.92
CA ASN A 89 15.83 0.51 6.42
C ASN A 89 14.76 -0.34 7.12
N ASP A 90 13.78 0.28 7.76
CA ASP A 90 12.66 -0.41 8.39
C ASP A 90 11.76 -1.05 7.31
N THR A 91 11.49 -0.29 6.24
CA THR A 91 10.78 -0.82 5.06
C THR A 91 11.53 -2.00 4.43
N ARG A 92 12.87 -1.91 4.30
CA ARG A 92 13.69 -3.01 3.77
C ARG A 92 13.61 -4.25 4.66
N ALA A 93 13.68 -4.09 5.97
CA ALA A 93 13.54 -5.19 6.93
C ALA A 93 12.17 -5.87 6.83
N ALA A 94 11.09 -5.09 6.71
CA ALA A 94 9.74 -5.62 6.51
C ALA A 94 9.62 -6.45 5.22
N LEU A 95 10.23 -6.00 4.12
CA LEU A 95 10.21 -6.72 2.85
C LEU A 95 10.94 -8.06 2.89
N VAL A 96 11.95 -8.24 3.75
CA VAL A 96 12.60 -9.55 3.96
C VAL A 96 11.62 -10.59 4.50
N ALA A 97 10.64 -10.17 5.30
CA ALA A 97 9.63 -11.05 5.89
C ALA A 97 8.36 -11.20 5.03
N ALA A 98 8.27 -10.46 3.93
CA ALA A 98 7.11 -10.46 3.06
C ALA A 98 7.12 -11.60 2.04
N ASP A 99 5.94 -12.15 1.74
CA ASP A 99 5.72 -13.10 0.62
C ASP A 99 5.41 -12.36 -0.69
N ALA A 100 4.86 -11.15 -0.58
CA ALA A 100 4.53 -10.28 -1.71
C ALA A 100 4.49 -8.81 -1.26
N ALA A 101 4.50 -7.88 -2.21
CA ALA A 101 4.41 -6.46 -1.93
C ALA A 101 3.28 -5.79 -2.73
N LEU A 102 2.65 -4.80 -2.08
CA LEU A 102 1.69 -3.90 -2.67
C LEU A 102 2.30 -2.50 -2.74
N VAL A 103 2.62 -2.06 -3.95
CA VAL A 103 3.28 -0.77 -4.21
C VAL A 103 2.23 0.30 -4.42
N VAL A 104 2.17 1.29 -3.54
CA VAL A 104 1.19 2.36 -3.63
C VAL A 104 1.81 3.58 -4.30
N VAL A 105 1.26 3.95 -5.46
CA VAL A 105 1.67 5.09 -6.27
C VAL A 105 0.57 6.15 -6.24
N ASP A 106 0.94 7.40 -6.04
CA ASP A 106 0.01 8.53 -6.07
C ASP A 106 -0.40 8.84 -7.52
N GLY A 107 -1.71 8.89 -7.80
CA GLY A 107 -2.26 9.13 -9.14
C GLY A 107 -1.98 10.55 -9.68
N VAL A 108 -1.56 11.48 -8.81
CA VAL A 108 -1.17 12.85 -9.21
C VAL A 108 0.33 12.96 -9.41
N ALA A 109 1.13 12.48 -8.43
CA ALA A 109 2.59 12.60 -8.44
C ALA A 109 3.27 11.55 -9.34
N GLY A 110 2.66 10.38 -9.52
CA GLY A 110 3.27 9.28 -10.24
C GLY A 110 4.32 8.54 -9.42
N VAL A 111 5.31 7.95 -10.11
CA VAL A 111 6.43 7.26 -9.48
C VAL A 111 7.40 8.28 -8.89
N GLU A 112 7.70 8.12 -7.62
CA GLU A 112 8.57 9.01 -6.86
C GLU A 112 9.82 8.25 -6.36
N VAL A 113 10.85 8.98 -5.95
CA VAL A 113 12.18 8.44 -5.60
C VAL A 113 12.13 7.30 -4.59
N GLN A 114 11.24 7.38 -3.57
CA GLN A 114 11.14 6.27 -2.61
C GLN A 114 10.48 5.04 -3.21
N THR A 115 9.56 5.20 -4.15
CA THR A 115 8.95 4.10 -4.89
C THR A 115 10.00 3.33 -5.70
N GLU A 116 10.93 4.04 -6.36
CA GLU A 116 12.04 3.40 -7.08
C GLU A 116 12.98 2.64 -6.13
N LYS A 117 13.31 3.21 -4.96
CA LYS A 117 14.16 2.54 -3.97
C LYS A 117 13.54 1.25 -3.44
N VAL A 118 12.27 1.28 -3.05
CA VAL A 118 11.60 0.08 -2.55
C VAL A 118 11.39 -0.95 -3.66
N TRP A 119 11.22 -0.50 -4.90
CA TRP A 119 11.19 -1.39 -6.06
C TRP A 119 12.49 -2.16 -6.22
N ALA A 120 13.65 -1.51 -6.09
CA ALA A 120 14.96 -2.15 -6.13
C ALA A 120 15.11 -3.22 -5.03
N PHE A 121 14.61 -2.99 -3.82
CA PHE A 121 14.60 -4.01 -2.77
C PHE A 121 13.72 -5.22 -3.13
N MET A 122 12.56 -4.98 -3.72
CA MET A 122 11.69 -6.07 -4.16
C MET A 122 12.32 -6.90 -5.29
N GLU A 123 13.13 -6.29 -6.15
CA GLU A 123 13.92 -7.01 -7.16
C GLU A 123 15.04 -7.84 -6.52
N GLU A 124 15.78 -7.25 -5.58
CA GLU A 124 16.81 -7.96 -4.81
C GLU A 124 16.24 -9.21 -4.12
N PHE A 125 15.06 -9.07 -3.50
CA PHE A 125 14.39 -10.16 -2.78
C PHE A 125 13.51 -11.05 -3.67
N LYS A 126 13.39 -10.74 -4.97
CA LYS A 126 12.54 -11.44 -5.94
C LYS A 126 11.07 -11.55 -5.49
N LEU A 127 10.56 -10.51 -4.87
CA LEU A 127 9.19 -10.49 -4.35
C LEU A 127 8.17 -10.30 -5.49
N PRO A 128 7.12 -11.13 -5.55
CA PRO A 128 5.92 -10.84 -6.31
C PRO A 128 5.32 -9.52 -5.86
N ARG A 129 4.81 -8.72 -6.81
CA ARG A 129 4.33 -7.38 -6.50
C ARG A 129 3.16 -6.97 -7.36
N ALA A 130 2.26 -6.20 -6.78
CA ALA A 130 1.18 -5.51 -7.47
C ALA A 130 1.31 -4.00 -7.21
N ILE A 131 0.83 -3.18 -8.15
CA ILE A 131 0.84 -1.72 -8.04
C ILE A 131 -0.58 -1.24 -7.86
N VAL A 132 -0.79 -0.33 -6.91
CA VAL A 132 -2.05 0.39 -6.70
C VAL A 132 -1.82 1.85 -7.06
N ILE A 133 -2.45 2.33 -8.12
CA ILE A 133 -2.53 3.76 -8.43
C ILE A 133 -3.66 4.32 -7.56
N ASN A 134 -3.30 5.09 -6.56
CA ASN A 134 -4.19 5.60 -5.51
C ASN A 134 -4.56 7.07 -5.74
N LYS A 135 -5.55 7.56 -5.00
CA LYS A 135 -6.01 8.96 -5.03
C LYS A 135 -6.50 9.43 -6.40
N LEU A 136 -7.14 8.55 -7.14
CA LEU A 136 -7.70 8.87 -8.47
C LEU A 136 -8.89 9.86 -8.40
N ASP A 137 -9.41 10.11 -7.21
CA ASP A 137 -10.43 11.11 -6.89
C ASP A 137 -9.89 12.53 -6.72
N ARG A 138 -8.57 12.70 -6.69
CA ARG A 138 -7.93 14.02 -6.53
C ARG A 138 -7.88 14.77 -7.84
N GLU A 139 -7.91 16.10 -7.73
CA GLU A 139 -7.67 17.02 -8.85
C GLU A 139 -6.30 16.74 -9.49
N ARG A 140 -6.23 16.72 -10.81
CA ARG A 140 -5.06 16.36 -11.65
C ARG A 140 -4.63 14.90 -11.56
N ALA A 141 -5.40 14.02 -10.92
CA ALA A 141 -5.13 12.60 -10.99
C ALA A 141 -5.55 12.06 -12.36
N GLU A 142 -4.62 11.40 -13.05
CA GLU A 142 -4.86 10.82 -14.35
C GLU A 142 -4.27 9.41 -14.45
N PHE A 143 -5.14 8.41 -14.54
CA PHE A 143 -4.74 7.00 -14.54
C PHE A 143 -3.81 6.65 -15.72
N ALA A 144 -4.17 7.08 -16.94
CA ALA A 144 -3.40 6.73 -18.14
C ALA A 144 -1.97 7.31 -18.07
N ARG A 145 -1.83 8.57 -17.65
CA ARG A 145 -0.53 9.21 -17.43
C ARG A 145 0.30 8.48 -16.38
N THR A 146 -0.31 8.17 -15.24
CA THR A 146 0.39 7.49 -14.15
C THR A 146 0.76 6.06 -14.52
N LEU A 147 -0.10 5.33 -15.25
CA LEU A 147 0.24 4.01 -15.79
C LEU A 147 1.40 4.07 -16.78
N ALA A 148 1.41 5.05 -17.69
CA ALA A 148 2.52 5.26 -18.62
C ALA A 148 3.84 5.55 -17.88
N ASN A 149 3.82 6.38 -16.84
CA ASN A 149 4.97 6.65 -15.99
C ASN A 149 5.45 5.39 -15.23
N VAL A 150 4.54 4.60 -14.68
CA VAL A 150 4.87 3.29 -14.07
C VAL A 150 5.55 2.36 -15.09
N GLN A 151 5.03 2.29 -16.32
CA GLN A 151 5.59 1.45 -17.38
C GLN A 151 6.93 1.96 -17.91
N GLU A 152 7.15 3.26 -17.92
CA GLU A 152 8.43 3.86 -18.26
C GLU A 152 9.52 3.50 -17.25
N VAL A 153 9.21 3.60 -15.95
CA VAL A 153 10.18 3.39 -14.87
C VAL A 153 10.40 1.91 -14.56
N PHE A 154 9.33 1.11 -14.50
CA PHE A 154 9.37 -0.29 -14.04
C PHE A 154 9.20 -1.32 -15.14
N GLY A 155 8.98 -0.89 -16.35
CA GLY A 155 8.87 -1.74 -17.53
C GLY A 155 7.43 -2.01 -17.98
N ARG A 156 7.31 -2.32 -19.27
CA ARG A 156 6.02 -2.52 -19.96
C ARG A 156 5.23 -3.75 -19.49
N ASN A 157 5.81 -4.59 -18.63
CA ASN A 157 5.13 -5.74 -18.04
C ASN A 157 4.16 -5.34 -16.93
N ALA A 158 4.13 -4.06 -16.51
CA ALA A 158 3.11 -3.53 -15.63
C ALA A 158 1.78 -3.41 -16.42
N LEU A 159 0.92 -4.42 -16.27
CA LEU A 159 -0.38 -4.48 -16.96
C LEU A 159 -1.50 -4.07 -16.00
N PRO A 160 -2.44 -3.23 -16.43
CA PRO A 160 -3.60 -2.91 -15.62
C PRO A 160 -4.54 -4.13 -15.56
N ILE A 161 -4.94 -4.49 -14.35
CA ILE A 161 -5.96 -5.53 -14.08
C ILE A 161 -7.31 -4.90 -13.72
N HIS A 162 -7.32 -3.60 -13.39
CA HIS A 162 -8.51 -2.81 -13.13
C HIS A 162 -8.42 -1.48 -13.87
N ILE A 163 -9.54 -0.99 -14.36
CA ILE A 163 -9.65 0.30 -15.04
C ILE A 163 -10.58 1.22 -14.24
N PRO A 164 -10.22 2.48 -13.98
CA PRO A 164 -11.08 3.42 -13.27
C PRO A 164 -12.29 3.83 -14.10
N ILE A 165 -13.42 4.04 -13.43
CA ILE A 165 -14.65 4.60 -13.99
C ILE A 165 -14.72 6.06 -13.52
N GLY A 166 -14.62 7.00 -14.48
CA GLY A 166 -14.57 8.43 -14.20
C GLY A 166 -13.17 8.91 -13.87
N VAL A 167 -13.03 10.22 -13.71
CA VAL A 167 -11.77 10.92 -13.43
C VAL A 167 -11.96 11.91 -12.30
N GLU A 168 -10.93 12.14 -11.51
CA GLU A 168 -10.93 13.12 -10.42
C GLU A 168 -12.19 13.01 -9.53
N ARG A 169 -12.91 14.12 -9.33
CA ARG A 169 -14.14 14.18 -8.52
C ARG A 169 -15.29 13.31 -9.06
N GLU A 170 -15.22 12.91 -10.31
CA GLU A 170 -16.20 12.02 -10.95
C GLU A 170 -15.78 10.54 -10.86
N PHE A 171 -14.70 10.22 -10.17
CA PHE A 171 -14.29 8.84 -9.91
C PHE A 171 -15.40 8.10 -9.15
N LYS A 172 -15.93 7.03 -9.75
CA LYS A 172 -17.06 6.24 -9.24
C LYS A 172 -16.67 4.84 -8.79
N GLY A 173 -15.49 4.37 -9.18
CA GLY A 173 -15.03 3.04 -8.87
C GLY A 173 -14.10 2.48 -9.94
N ILE A 174 -13.95 1.18 -9.94
CA ILE A 174 -13.10 0.42 -10.86
C ILE A 174 -13.88 -0.73 -11.47
N VAL A 175 -13.46 -1.17 -12.64
CA VAL A 175 -13.96 -2.37 -13.33
C VAL A 175 -12.78 -3.30 -13.63
N ASP A 176 -13.04 -4.62 -13.53
CA ASP A 176 -12.13 -5.72 -13.91
C ASP A 176 -12.09 -5.88 -15.43
#